data_d869790786febe35a4b893dd6ef91076
#
_entry.id   d869790786febe35a4b893dd6ef91076
#
_cell.length_a   1.000
_cell.length_b   1.000
_cell.length_c   1.000
_cell.angle_alpha   90.00
_cell.angle_beta   90.00
_cell.angle_gamma   90.00
#
_symmetry.space_group_name_H-M   'P 1'
#
loop_
_entity.id
_entity.type
_entity.pdbx_description
1 polymer ?
#
loop_
_entity_poly.entity_id
_entity_poly.type
_entity_poly.pdbx_seq_one_letter_code
_entity_poly.pdbx_strand_id
1 'polypeptide(L)'
;MKLVRGDKVILEVPLSALNWSKEQLKTEFEAFEEDFEKLSNVFGALSNITRIKMLRKIVEKEDWTMNFAGFMHDLDLNPKTVWEHSKKLIDAGFLRKTSRGTFQCSEYEQSTFLTLSLVLSQILDALEEIYND
;
A
#
# COMPACT_ATOMS: atom_id res chain seq x y z
N MET A 1 -3.18 -18.10 7.84
CA MET A 1 -3.89 -17.22 6.90
C MET A 1 -3.51 -17.59 5.47
N LYS A 2 -4.48 -17.57 4.58
CA LYS A 2 -4.28 -17.97 3.19
C LYS A 2 -4.66 -16.82 2.25
N LEU A 3 -3.82 -16.55 1.27
CA LEU A 3 -4.13 -15.68 0.16
C LEU A 3 -4.58 -16.56 -1.00
N VAL A 4 -5.82 -16.36 -1.46
CA VAL A 4 -6.42 -17.22 -2.49
C VAL A 4 -6.80 -16.41 -3.73
N ARG A 5 -6.79 -17.11 -4.87
CA ARG A 5 -7.25 -16.58 -6.16
C ARG A 5 -8.23 -17.59 -6.72
N GLY A 6 -9.53 -17.29 -6.59
CA GLY A 6 -10.55 -18.30 -6.87
C GLY A 6 -10.41 -19.48 -5.91
N ASP A 7 -10.27 -20.68 -6.45
CA ASP A 7 -10.09 -21.90 -5.64
C ASP A 7 -8.62 -22.22 -5.34
N LYS A 8 -7.69 -21.43 -5.86
CA LYS A 8 -6.26 -21.70 -5.73
C LYS A 8 -5.67 -20.94 -4.57
N VAL A 9 -4.97 -21.63 -3.67
CA VAL A 9 -4.17 -21.01 -2.61
C VAL A 9 -2.85 -20.54 -3.23
N ILE A 10 -2.61 -19.22 -3.19
CA ILE A 10 -1.38 -18.62 -3.73
C ILE A 10 -0.30 -18.57 -2.65
N LEU A 11 -0.69 -18.26 -1.43
CA LEU A 11 0.24 -18.06 -0.33
C LEU A 11 -0.42 -18.47 0.98
N GLU A 12 0.31 -19.20 1.81
CA GLU A 12 -0.06 -19.47 3.19
C GLU A 12 0.89 -18.74 4.11
N VAL A 13 0.33 -17.95 5.04
CA VAL A 13 1.12 -17.19 6.01
C VAL A 13 0.87 -17.77 7.39
N PRO A 14 1.92 -18.24 8.09
CA PRO A 14 1.77 -18.72 9.46
C PRO A 14 1.53 -17.54 10.40
N LEU A 15 0.64 -17.73 11.38
CA LEU A 15 0.39 -16.72 12.41
C LEU A 15 1.31 -16.90 13.63
N SER A 16 2.15 -17.91 13.61
CA SER A 16 3.11 -18.17 14.68
C SER A 16 4.45 -18.59 14.10
N ALA A 17 5.52 -18.02 14.62
CA ALA A 17 6.87 -18.38 14.23
C ALA A 17 7.44 -19.54 15.06
N LEU A 18 6.66 -20.13 15.98
CA LEU A 18 7.16 -21.16 16.91
C LEU A 18 7.73 -22.39 16.22
N ASN A 19 7.19 -22.75 15.05
CA ASN A 19 7.65 -23.92 14.30
C ASN A 19 8.68 -23.59 13.23
N TRP A 20 9.11 -22.32 13.16
CA TRP A 20 10.14 -21.91 12.21
C TRP A 20 11.52 -22.08 12.81
N SER A 21 12.43 -22.63 12.04
CA SER A 21 13.82 -22.72 12.47
C SER A 21 14.50 -21.37 12.41
N LYS A 22 15.60 -21.25 13.13
CA LYS A 22 16.45 -20.05 13.09
C LYS A 22 16.92 -19.75 11.65
N GLU A 23 17.25 -20.80 10.89
CA GLU A 23 17.68 -20.67 9.50
C GLU A 23 16.55 -20.19 8.59
N GLN A 24 15.33 -20.69 8.79
CA GLN A 24 14.17 -20.23 8.04
C GLN A 24 13.89 -18.74 8.29
N LEU A 25 13.92 -18.32 9.54
CA LEU A 25 13.72 -16.91 9.92
C LEU A 25 14.81 -16.02 9.32
N LYS A 26 16.06 -16.49 9.39
CA LYS A 26 17.20 -15.76 8.81
C LYS A 26 17.00 -15.55 7.30
N THR A 27 16.58 -16.59 6.60
CA THR A 27 16.32 -16.52 5.15
C THR A 27 15.25 -15.49 4.82
N GLU A 28 14.18 -15.41 5.64
CA GLU A 28 13.12 -14.41 5.44
C GLU A 28 13.63 -12.99 5.67
N PHE A 29 14.46 -12.77 6.68
CA PHE A 29 15.05 -11.45 6.91
C PHE A 29 15.99 -11.06 5.77
N GLU A 30 16.78 -11.99 5.25
CA GLU A 30 17.66 -11.75 4.10
C GLU A 30 16.85 -11.40 2.85
N ALA A 31 15.74 -12.09 2.60
CA ALA A 31 14.84 -11.77 1.48
C ALA A 31 14.26 -10.36 1.63
N PHE A 32 13.86 -9.97 2.82
CA PHE A 32 13.36 -8.62 3.09
C PHE A 32 14.44 -7.57 2.82
N GLU A 33 15.69 -7.84 3.22
CA GLU A 33 16.81 -6.94 2.96
C GLU A 33 17.05 -6.77 1.46
N GLU A 34 16.95 -7.84 0.67
CA GLU A 34 17.09 -7.78 -0.79
C GLU A 34 16.01 -6.93 -1.44
N ASP A 35 14.78 -7.00 -0.94
CA ASP A 35 13.64 -6.24 -1.44
C ASP A 35 13.43 -4.91 -0.71
N PHE A 36 14.36 -4.51 0.14
CA PHE A 36 14.18 -3.40 1.08
C PHE A 36 13.78 -2.11 0.39
N GLU A 37 14.41 -1.75 -0.73
CA GLU A 37 14.11 -0.50 -1.43
C GLU A 37 12.66 -0.47 -1.91
N LYS A 38 12.20 -1.56 -2.52
CA LYS A 38 10.82 -1.70 -2.99
C LYS A 38 9.82 -1.64 -1.83
N LEU A 39 10.08 -2.40 -0.77
CA LEU A 39 9.20 -2.47 0.40
C LEU A 39 9.17 -1.13 1.14
N SER A 40 10.34 -0.50 1.26
CA SER A 40 10.46 0.82 1.89
C SER A 40 9.65 1.88 1.13
N ASN A 41 9.65 1.85 -0.20
CA ASN A 41 8.85 2.76 -1.01
C ASN A 41 7.35 2.57 -0.75
N VAL A 42 6.89 1.32 -0.66
CA VAL A 42 5.48 1.01 -0.39
C VAL A 42 5.08 1.48 1.01
N PHE A 43 5.82 1.07 2.03
CA PHE A 43 5.52 1.45 3.41
C PHE A 43 5.65 2.96 3.62
N GLY A 44 6.68 3.57 3.03
CA GLY A 44 6.89 5.01 3.10
C GLY A 44 5.73 5.79 2.50
N ALA A 45 5.24 5.36 1.34
CA ALA A 45 4.11 6.02 0.69
C ALA A 45 2.86 5.97 1.56
N LEU A 46 2.60 4.86 2.25
CA LEU A 46 1.42 4.67 3.09
C LEU A 46 1.57 5.25 4.50
N SER A 47 2.75 5.72 4.88
CA SER A 47 3.01 6.22 6.23
C SER A 47 2.66 7.70 6.44
N ASN A 48 1.96 8.31 5.52
CA ASN A 48 1.59 9.72 5.58
C ASN A 48 0.10 9.90 5.32
N ILE A 49 -0.60 10.52 6.27
CA ILE A 49 -2.05 10.66 6.19
C ILE A 49 -2.51 11.52 5.00
N THR A 50 -1.72 12.52 4.61
CA THR A 50 -2.06 13.35 3.46
C THR A 50 -2.08 12.53 2.17
N ARG A 51 -1.13 11.62 2.01
CA ARG A 51 -1.12 10.72 0.84
C ARG A 51 -2.32 9.78 0.83
N ILE A 52 -2.71 9.26 1.98
CA ILE A 52 -3.92 8.44 2.09
C ILE A 52 -5.16 9.25 1.72
N LYS A 53 -5.25 10.50 2.18
CA LYS A 53 -6.35 11.40 1.83
C LYS A 53 -6.39 11.71 0.33
N MET A 54 -5.23 11.84 -0.31
CA MET A 54 -5.14 12.02 -1.76
C MET A 54 -5.75 10.83 -2.50
N LEU A 55 -5.39 9.61 -2.11
CA LEU A 55 -5.95 8.40 -2.71
C LEU A 55 -7.45 8.31 -2.48
N ARG A 56 -7.92 8.61 -1.28
CA ARG A 56 -9.35 8.62 -0.98
C ARG A 56 -10.10 9.62 -1.85
N LYS A 57 -9.57 10.83 -1.99
CA LYS A 57 -10.20 11.88 -2.81
C LYS A 57 -10.32 11.47 -4.27
N ILE A 58 -9.29 10.83 -4.80
CA ILE A 58 -9.31 10.43 -6.20
C ILE A 58 -10.30 9.28 -6.46
N VAL A 59 -10.43 8.33 -5.54
CA VAL A 59 -11.40 7.22 -5.69
C VAL A 59 -12.84 7.66 -5.48
N GLU A 60 -13.07 8.81 -4.84
CA GLU A 60 -14.38 9.42 -4.73
C GLU A 60 -14.85 10.02 -6.06
N LYS A 61 -13.96 10.26 -7.01
CA LYS A 61 -14.31 10.78 -8.33
C LYS A 61 -14.87 9.66 -9.20
N GLU A 62 -15.83 10.00 -10.05
CA GLU A 62 -16.52 9.04 -10.90
C GLU A 62 -15.58 8.27 -11.83
N ASP A 63 -14.58 8.95 -12.39
CA ASP A 63 -13.62 8.36 -13.32
C ASP A 63 -12.27 7.99 -12.68
N TRP A 64 -12.16 8.12 -11.35
CA TRP A 64 -10.93 7.83 -10.57
C TRP A 64 -9.73 8.65 -11.03
N THR A 65 -9.99 9.87 -11.50
CA THR A 65 -8.94 10.79 -11.91
C THR A 65 -9.05 12.10 -11.15
N MET A 66 -7.93 12.80 -11.04
CA MET A 66 -7.88 14.14 -10.48
C MET A 66 -6.70 14.89 -11.09
N ASN A 67 -6.89 16.16 -11.38
CA ASN A 67 -5.80 16.99 -11.82
C ASN A 67 -5.04 17.58 -10.63
N PHE A 68 -3.90 18.17 -10.91
CA PHE A 68 -3.01 18.76 -9.92
C PHE A 68 -3.74 19.84 -9.11
N ALA A 69 -4.48 20.70 -9.78
CA ALA A 69 -5.24 21.77 -9.14
C ALA A 69 -6.32 21.24 -8.20
N GLY A 70 -6.93 20.11 -8.54
CA GLY A 70 -7.94 19.45 -7.70
C GLY A 70 -7.37 19.03 -6.35
N PHE A 71 -6.19 18.44 -6.33
CA PHE A 71 -5.52 18.09 -5.09
C PHE A 71 -5.18 19.33 -4.26
N MET A 72 -4.70 20.38 -4.89
CA MET A 72 -4.40 21.64 -4.21
C MET A 72 -5.63 22.23 -3.55
N HIS A 73 -6.74 22.25 -4.28
CA HIS A 73 -8.00 22.82 -3.80
C HIS A 73 -8.66 21.95 -2.73
N ASP A 74 -8.83 20.66 -3.01
CA ASP A 74 -9.61 19.76 -2.15
C ASP A 74 -8.92 19.48 -0.80
N LEU A 75 -7.59 19.51 -0.77
CA LEU A 75 -6.80 19.18 0.42
C LEU A 75 -5.99 20.37 0.95
N ASP A 76 -6.18 21.55 0.37
CA ASP A 76 -5.47 22.77 0.76
C ASP A 76 -3.95 22.56 0.78
N LEU A 77 -3.43 22.06 -0.34
CA LEU A 77 -2.01 21.78 -0.50
C LEU A 77 -1.35 22.77 -1.46
N ASN A 78 -0.09 23.10 -1.19
CA ASN A 78 0.70 23.88 -2.13
C ASN A 78 1.25 22.99 -3.25
N PRO A 79 1.70 23.60 -4.39
CA PRO A 79 2.17 22.82 -5.55
C PRO A 79 3.33 21.87 -5.22
N LYS A 80 4.26 22.29 -4.40
CA LYS A 80 5.42 21.48 -4.02
C LYS A 80 5.00 20.21 -3.27
N THR A 81 4.06 20.36 -2.34
CA THR A 81 3.55 19.26 -1.54
C THR A 81 2.81 18.24 -2.40
N VAL A 82 1.95 18.71 -3.33
CA VAL A 82 1.25 17.83 -4.27
C VAL A 82 2.25 17.05 -5.10
N TRP A 83 3.27 17.73 -5.62
CA TRP A 83 4.29 17.09 -6.45
C TRP A 83 5.06 16.01 -5.67
N GLU A 84 5.51 16.31 -4.46
CA GLU A 84 6.26 15.38 -3.62
C GLU A 84 5.43 14.15 -3.25
N HIS A 85 4.19 14.36 -2.81
CA HIS A 85 3.31 13.26 -2.42
C HIS A 85 2.88 12.41 -3.60
N SER A 86 2.51 13.02 -4.72
CA SER A 86 2.11 12.28 -5.91
C SER A 86 3.25 11.43 -6.46
N LYS A 87 4.47 11.95 -6.44
CA LYS A 87 5.65 11.20 -6.86
C LYS A 87 5.87 9.96 -6.01
N LYS A 88 5.77 10.08 -4.70
CA LYS A 88 5.90 8.93 -3.78
C LYS A 88 4.83 7.88 -4.03
N LEU A 89 3.59 8.31 -4.26
CA LEU A 89 2.49 7.40 -4.58
C LEU A 89 2.69 6.70 -5.93
N ILE A 90 3.18 7.41 -6.93
CA ILE A 90 3.48 6.84 -8.25
C ILE A 90 4.61 5.80 -8.14
N ASP A 91 5.70 6.15 -7.47
CA ASP A 91 6.86 5.27 -7.32
C ASP A 91 6.51 3.98 -6.57
N ALA A 92 5.52 4.04 -5.68
CA ALA A 92 5.07 2.88 -4.90
C ALA A 92 3.94 2.09 -5.58
N GLY A 93 3.41 2.56 -6.71
CA GLY A 93 2.38 1.84 -7.47
C GLY A 93 0.95 2.11 -7.05
N PHE A 94 0.68 3.18 -6.29
CA PHE A 94 -0.66 3.52 -5.83
C PHE A 94 -1.34 4.60 -6.67
N LEU A 95 -0.61 5.23 -7.55
CA LEU A 95 -1.10 6.32 -8.39
C LEU A 95 -0.41 6.27 -9.73
N ARG A 96 -1.08 6.73 -10.76
CA ARG A 96 -0.57 6.76 -12.13
C ARG A 96 -0.76 8.15 -12.71
N LYS A 97 0.21 8.63 -13.46
CA LYS A 97 0.08 9.87 -14.22
C LYS A 97 -0.38 9.52 -15.63
N THR A 98 -1.54 10.03 -16.07
CA THR A 98 -2.12 9.69 -17.37
C THR A 98 -1.83 10.72 -18.44
N SER A 99 -1.84 12.00 -18.07
CA SER A 99 -1.54 13.10 -18.98
C SER A 99 -0.97 14.24 -18.16
N ARG A 100 -0.64 15.35 -18.83
CA ARG A 100 -0.07 16.51 -18.14
C ARG A 100 -0.99 16.97 -17.01
N GLY A 101 -0.49 16.90 -15.79
CA GLY A 101 -1.21 17.37 -14.61
C GLY A 101 -2.39 16.54 -14.18
N THR A 102 -2.60 15.35 -14.74
CA THR A 102 -3.71 14.47 -14.39
C THR A 102 -3.19 13.14 -13.83
N PHE A 103 -3.82 12.70 -12.75
CA PHE A 103 -3.49 11.46 -12.05
C PHE A 103 -4.70 10.53 -12.05
N GLN A 104 -4.42 9.24 -11.99
CA GLN A 104 -5.45 8.20 -11.95
C GLN A 104 -5.09 7.15 -10.91
N CYS A 105 -6.12 6.67 -10.20
CA CYS A 105 -6.03 5.51 -9.32
C CYS A 105 -7.00 4.45 -9.86
N SER A 106 -6.56 3.71 -10.88
CA SER A 106 -7.39 2.75 -11.58
C SER A 106 -7.56 1.46 -10.75
N GLU A 107 -8.26 0.48 -11.32
CA GLU A 107 -8.50 -0.80 -10.65
C GLU A 107 -7.22 -1.45 -10.14
N TYR A 108 -6.14 -1.39 -10.92
CA TYR A 108 -4.85 -1.97 -10.51
C TYR A 108 -4.31 -1.33 -9.24
N GLU A 109 -4.24 0.01 -9.20
CA GLU A 109 -3.73 0.76 -8.06
C GLU A 109 -4.64 0.61 -6.83
N GLN A 110 -5.95 0.60 -7.03
CA GLN A 110 -6.93 0.35 -5.97
C GLN A 110 -6.77 -1.06 -5.39
N SER A 111 -6.59 -2.05 -6.24
CA SER A 111 -6.40 -3.44 -5.82
C SER A 111 -5.11 -3.62 -5.02
N THR A 112 -4.05 -2.93 -5.43
CA THR A 112 -2.79 -2.92 -4.68
C THR A 112 -2.99 -2.37 -3.28
N PHE A 113 -3.66 -1.24 -3.15
CA PHE A 113 -3.95 -0.64 -1.85
C PHE A 113 -4.84 -1.54 -0.99
N LEU A 114 -5.94 -2.04 -1.56
CA LEU A 114 -6.88 -2.90 -0.83
C LEU A 114 -6.22 -4.16 -0.31
N THR A 115 -5.42 -4.81 -1.15
CA THR A 115 -4.72 -6.03 -0.75
C THR A 115 -3.81 -5.77 0.44
N LEU A 116 -2.99 -4.72 0.39
CA LEU A 116 -2.10 -4.37 1.49
C LEU A 116 -2.88 -3.98 2.74
N SER A 117 -3.90 -3.13 2.60
CA SER A 117 -4.68 -2.65 3.73
C SER A 117 -5.42 -3.78 4.44
N LEU A 118 -6.14 -4.61 3.69
CA LEU A 118 -6.92 -5.70 4.25
C LEU A 118 -6.01 -6.78 4.87
N VAL A 119 -4.94 -7.16 4.17
CA VAL A 119 -4.02 -8.18 4.66
C VAL A 119 -3.33 -7.71 5.94
N LEU A 120 -2.79 -6.48 5.94
CA LEU A 120 -2.09 -5.96 7.12
C LEU A 120 -3.04 -5.82 8.31
N SER A 121 -4.23 -5.28 8.11
CA SER A 121 -5.21 -5.13 9.18
C SER A 121 -5.60 -6.48 9.78
N GLN A 122 -5.90 -7.46 8.92
CA GLN A 122 -6.29 -8.80 9.38
C GLN A 122 -5.16 -9.49 10.14
N ILE A 123 -3.93 -9.39 9.64
CA ILE A 123 -2.78 -10.00 10.30
C ILE A 123 -2.53 -9.35 11.66
N LEU A 124 -2.52 -8.02 11.72
CA LEU A 124 -2.27 -7.30 12.97
C LEU A 124 -3.33 -7.63 14.02
N ASP A 125 -4.60 -7.64 13.63
CA ASP A 125 -5.69 -7.99 14.54
C ASP A 125 -5.56 -9.43 15.04
N ALA A 126 -5.25 -10.37 14.15
CA ALA A 126 -5.09 -11.78 14.50
C ALA A 126 -3.91 -12.00 15.47
N LEU A 127 -2.78 -11.34 15.21
CA LEU A 127 -1.59 -11.43 16.06
C LEU A 127 -1.85 -10.82 17.44
N GLU A 128 -2.54 -9.69 17.49
CA GLU A 128 -2.92 -9.05 18.74
C GLU A 128 -3.82 -9.96 19.58
N GLU A 129 -4.81 -10.57 18.95
CA GLU A 129 -5.72 -11.52 19.61
C GLU A 129 -4.95 -12.74 20.16
N ILE A 130 -4.00 -13.28 19.40
CA ILE A 130 -3.23 -14.47 19.79
C ILE A 130 -2.25 -14.17 20.95
N TYR A 131 -1.57 -13.04 20.91
CA TYR A 131 -0.44 -12.76 21.81
C TYR A 131 -0.75 -11.82 22.97
N ASN A 132 -1.92 -11.17 22.98
CA ASN A 132 -2.30 -10.24 24.04
C ASN A 132 -3.41 -10.77 24.96
N ASP A 133 -3.85 -12.01 24.73
CA ASP A 133 -4.84 -12.67 25.58
C ASP A 133 -4.21 -13.35 26.78
#